data_60d0411f34e9d7cc52145a1bcecd549c
#
_entry.id   60d0411f34e9d7cc52145a1bcecd549c
#
_cell.length_a   1.000
_cell.length_b   1.000
_cell.length_c   1.000
_cell.angle_alpha   90.00
_cell.angle_beta   90.00
_cell.angle_gamma   90.00
#
_symmetry.space_group_name_H-M   'P 1'
#
loop_
_entity.id
_entity.type
_entity.pdbx_description
1 polymer ?
#
loop_
_entity_poly.entity_id
_entity_poly.type
_entity_poly.pdbx_seq_one_letter_code
_entity_poly.pdbx_strand_id
1 'polypeptide(L)'
;MEKRVLITGVGFIGTNLLKLYPNADTLDIKDGQDICDKLPDKPYDQIFHLAAKHHIPTCEKEAEECIRVNCWGTINLLKTYPNARIILAASSSSNEIKSVYGLTKAFVENASQLHKNCLAVKFYNVFGEHQKLEGGAVTPKLIWHMLTKTPLEINGDGTQARDFTYVGDLVKNLKLLMESDQRGVTHLGYGDTIILNNYIKLIYGKMPKVKNNPIQLFDILRSESP
;
A
#
# COMPACT_ATOMS: atom_id res chain seq x y z
N MET A 1 -11.94 21.17 19.36
CA MET A 1 -12.89 20.38 18.54
C MET A 1 -12.17 19.13 18.05
N GLU A 2 -12.82 17.99 18.05
CA GLU A 2 -12.28 16.77 17.49
C GLU A 2 -12.13 16.93 15.96
N LYS A 3 -10.97 16.52 15.41
CA LYS A 3 -10.70 16.62 13.96
C LYS A 3 -11.58 15.65 13.19
N ARG A 4 -12.20 16.09 12.11
CA ARG A 4 -12.91 15.20 11.18
C ARG A 4 -11.93 14.49 10.28
N VAL A 5 -11.95 13.17 10.32
CA VAL A 5 -11.04 12.29 9.58
C VAL A 5 -11.80 11.51 8.52
N LEU A 6 -11.24 11.43 7.33
CA LEU A 6 -11.70 10.54 6.25
C LEU A 6 -10.62 9.50 5.95
N ILE A 7 -11.02 8.23 5.84
CA ILE A 7 -10.17 7.15 5.35
C ILE A 7 -10.78 6.59 4.07
N THR A 8 -10.09 6.75 2.95
CA THR A 8 -10.52 6.14 1.69
C THR A 8 -9.77 4.83 1.45
N GLY A 9 -10.48 3.77 1.05
CA GLY A 9 -9.90 2.45 0.86
C GLY A 9 -9.73 1.67 2.17
N VAL A 10 -10.84 1.11 2.68
CA VAL A 10 -10.88 0.29 3.91
C VAL A 10 -10.51 -1.16 3.59
N GLY A 11 -9.35 -1.33 2.97
CA GLY A 11 -8.71 -2.63 2.74
C GLY A 11 -7.85 -3.06 3.94
N PHE A 12 -6.74 -3.74 3.67
CA PHE A 12 -5.81 -4.24 4.68
C PHE A 12 -5.30 -3.13 5.62
N ILE A 13 -4.67 -2.08 5.06
CA ILE A 13 -4.09 -0.98 5.85
C ILE A 13 -5.19 -0.13 6.48
N GLY A 14 -6.24 0.21 5.71
CA GLY A 14 -7.35 1.04 6.18
C GLY A 14 -8.08 0.43 7.38
N THR A 15 -8.32 -0.89 7.38
CA THR A 15 -8.92 -1.60 8.52
C THR A 15 -8.06 -1.49 9.79
N ASN A 16 -6.74 -1.58 9.66
CA ASN A 16 -5.85 -1.40 10.81
C ASN A 16 -5.79 0.05 11.27
N LEU A 17 -5.85 1.02 10.34
CA LEU A 17 -5.87 2.43 10.66
C LEU A 17 -7.15 2.85 11.41
N LEU A 18 -8.31 2.26 11.08
CA LEU A 18 -9.57 2.47 11.79
C LEU A 18 -9.50 2.14 13.28
N LYS A 19 -8.62 1.24 13.70
CA LYS A 19 -8.40 0.95 15.14
C LYS A 19 -7.86 2.19 15.89
N LEU A 20 -7.14 3.09 15.20
CA LEU A 20 -6.60 4.34 15.74
C LEU A 20 -7.53 5.54 15.52
N TYR A 21 -8.48 5.42 14.60
CA TYR A 21 -9.45 6.45 14.22
C TYR A 21 -10.86 5.86 14.15
N PRO A 22 -11.43 5.38 15.30
CA PRO A 22 -12.72 4.67 15.30
C PRO A 22 -13.90 5.53 14.87
N ASN A 23 -13.78 6.87 14.94
CA ASN A 23 -14.81 7.84 14.55
C ASN A 23 -14.56 8.41 13.13
N ALA A 24 -13.60 7.89 12.37
CA ALA A 24 -13.36 8.37 11.02
C ALA A 24 -14.50 7.97 10.07
N ASP A 25 -14.86 8.90 9.18
CA ASP A 25 -15.68 8.54 8.03
C ASP A 25 -14.87 7.66 7.07
N THR A 26 -15.56 6.79 6.36
CA THR A 26 -14.96 5.89 5.39
C THR A 26 -15.52 6.12 3.99
N LEU A 27 -14.71 5.83 2.97
CA LEU A 27 -15.11 5.77 1.58
C LEU A 27 -14.48 4.55 0.94
N ASP A 28 -15.29 3.58 0.54
CA ASP A 28 -14.79 2.33 -0.07
C ASP A 28 -15.74 1.85 -1.18
N ILE A 29 -15.17 1.31 -2.25
CA ILE A 29 -15.94 0.73 -3.37
C ILE A 29 -16.85 -0.41 -2.92
N LYS A 30 -16.50 -1.13 -1.84
CA LYS A 30 -17.33 -2.19 -1.27
C LYS A 30 -18.66 -1.67 -0.72
N ASP A 31 -18.70 -0.39 -0.34
CA ASP A 31 -19.88 0.30 0.16
C ASP A 31 -20.59 1.08 -0.96
N GLY A 32 -20.23 0.80 -2.23
CA GLY A 32 -20.77 1.49 -3.40
C GLY A 32 -20.25 2.91 -3.62
N GLN A 33 -19.15 3.28 -2.96
CA GLN A 33 -18.55 4.63 -3.05
C GLN A 33 -17.25 4.58 -3.86
N ASP A 34 -17.30 5.04 -5.12
CA ASP A 34 -16.13 5.13 -5.98
C ASP A 34 -15.39 6.46 -5.74
N ILE A 35 -14.07 6.38 -5.54
CA ILE A 35 -13.19 7.53 -5.38
C ILE A 35 -13.17 8.44 -6.62
N CYS A 36 -13.58 7.93 -7.75
CA CYS A 36 -13.66 8.66 -9.02
C CYS A 36 -14.97 9.41 -9.23
N ASP A 37 -15.98 9.15 -8.40
CA ASP A 37 -17.29 9.79 -8.45
C ASP A 37 -17.34 11.07 -7.61
N LYS A 38 -18.54 11.62 -7.42
CA LYS A 38 -18.76 12.77 -6.53
C LYS A 38 -18.46 12.37 -5.08
N LEU A 39 -17.46 13.01 -4.50
CA LEU A 39 -17.07 12.80 -3.10
C LEU A 39 -18.00 13.53 -2.13
N PRO A 40 -18.06 13.12 -0.83
CA PRO A 40 -18.88 13.76 0.18
C PRO A 40 -18.63 15.28 0.28
N ASP A 41 -19.69 16.07 0.19
CA ASP A 41 -19.64 17.53 0.30
C ASP A 41 -19.67 17.96 1.78
N LYS A 42 -18.62 17.61 2.50
CA LYS A 42 -18.37 18.07 3.87
C LYS A 42 -16.88 18.26 4.11
N PRO A 43 -16.48 19.25 4.94
CA PRO A 43 -15.06 19.49 5.18
C PRO A 43 -14.46 18.37 6.06
N TYR A 44 -13.25 17.94 5.71
CA TYR A 44 -12.40 17.10 6.54
C TYR A 44 -11.12 17.86 6.91
N ASP A 45 -10.65 17.65 8.14
CA ASP A 45 -9.38 18.20 8.62
C ASP A 45 -8.21 17.32 8.20
N GLN A 46 -8.43 15.99 8.19
CA GLN A 46 -7.41 14.97 7.90
C GLN A 46 -7.97 13.90 6.97
N ILE A 47 -7.17 13.51 5.97
CA ILE A 47 -7.55 12.46 5.02
C ILE A 47 -6.41 11.48 4.83
N PHE A 48 -6.69 10.19 5.02
CA PHE A 48 -5.81 9.11 4.60
C PHE A 48 -6.34 8.50 3.30
N HIS A 49 -5.66 8.78 2.19
CA HIS A 49 -6.03 8.25 0.89
C HIS A 49 -5.30 6.95 0.61
N LEU A 50 -5.97 5.83 0.92
CA LEU A 50 -5.46 4.47 0.74
C LEU A 50 -6.16 3.73 -0.41
N ALA A 51 -7.26 4.30 -0.95
CA ALA A 51 -8.00 3.69 -2.06
C ALA A 51 -7.11 3.57 -3.30
N ALA A 52 -6.93 2.34 -3.77
CA ALA A 52 -6.15 2.05 -4.96
C ALA A 52 -6.41 0.63 -5.48
N LYS A 53 -6.28 0.43 -6.78
CA LYS A 53 -5.98 -0.89 -7.36
C LYS A 53 -4.50 -1.18 -7.14
N HIS A 54 -4.16 -2.27 -6.46
CA HIS A 54 -2.80 -2.54 -5.99
C HIS A 54 -2.21 -3.87 -6.47
N HIS A 55 -3.04 -4.78 -6.99
CA HIS A 55 -2.57 -6.08 -7.48
C HIS A 55 -1.95 -5.92 -8.87
N ILE A 56 -0.61 -6.02 -8.95
CA ILE A 56 0.15 -5.72 -10.16
C ILE A 56 -0.37 -6.50 -11.38
N PRO A 57 -0.56 -7.84 -11.35
CA PRO A 57 -1.08 -8.57 -12.50
C PRO A 57 -2.45 -8.08 -12.99
N THR A 58 -3.32 -7.66 -12.07
CA THR A 58 -4.62 -7.08 -12.42
C THR A 58 -4.45 -5.70 -13.05
N CYS A 59 -3.54 -4.87 -12.53
CA CYS A 59 -3.25 -3.57 -13.11
C CYS A 59 -2.66 -3.67 -14.53
N GLU A 60 -1.84 -4.67 -14.81
CA GLU A 60 -1.34 -4.91 -16.18
C GLU A 60 -2.47 -5.30 -17.14
N LYS A 61 -3.40 -6.13 -16.68
CA LYS A 61 -4.54 -6.58 -17.47
C LYS A 61 -5.62 -5.52 -17.66
N GLU A 62 -5.83 -4.68 -16.65
CA GLU A 62 -6.88 -3.66 -16.57
C GLU A 62 -6.25 -2.27 -16.39
N ALA A 63 -5.30 -1.91 -17.29
CA ALA A 63 -4.48 -0.71 -17.17
C ALA A 63 -5.30 0.59 -17.07
N GLU A 64 -6.33 0.73 -17.90
CA GLU A 64 -7.20 1.90 -17.91
C GLU A 64 -7.88 2.10 -16.56
N GLU A 65 -8.43 1.03 -15.99
CA GLU A 65 -9.11 1.09 -14.71
C GLU A 65 -8.12 1.33 -13.55
N CYS A 66 -6.91 0.79 -13.62
CA CYS A 66 -5.85 1.08 -12.66
C CYS A 66 -5.48 2.57 -12.69
N ILE A 67 -5.32 3.15 -13.87
CA ILE A 67 -5.03 4.58 -14.06
C ILE A 67 -6.22 5.43 -13.58
N ARG A 68 -7.44 5.06 -13.94
CA ARG A 68 -8.67 5.77 -13.51
C ARG A 68 -8.72 5.86 -11.98
N VAL A 69 -8.64 4.73 -11.29
CA VAL A 69 -8.76 4.69 -9.83
C VAL A 69 -7.57 5.38 -9.15
N ASN A 70 -6.34 5.02 -9.53
CA ASN A 70 -5.15 5.46 -8.81
C ASN A 70 -4.74 6.91 -9.15
N CYS A 71 -4.92 7.35 -10.40
CA CYS A 71 -4.51 8.69 -10.80
C CYS A 71 -5.68 9.67 -10.75
N TRP A 72 -6.80 9.39 -11.46
CA TRP A 72 -7.94 10.28 -11.44
C TRP A 72 -8.58 10.37 -10.06
N GLY A 73 -8.77 9.24 -9.36
CA GLY A 73 -9.30 9.22 -7.99
C GLY A 73 -8.46 10.09 -7.04
N THR A 74 -7.13 10.06 -7.17
CA THR A 74 -6.23 10.93 -6.39
C THR A 74 -6.46 12.41 -6.74
N ILE A 75 -6.52 12.78 -8.02
CA ILE A 75 -6.78 14.17 -8.44
C ILE A 75 -8.14 14.65 -7.97
N ASN A 76 -9.18 13.81 -8.09
CA ASN A 76 -10.52 14.11 -7.62
C ASN A 76 -10.54 14.45 -6.13
N LEU A 77 -9.87 13.64 -5.31
CA LEU A 77 -9.75 13.87 -3.87
C LEU A 77 -9.00 15.17 -3.55
N LEU A 78 -7.85 15.41 -4.18
CA LEU A 78 -7.05 16.63 -3.95
C LEU A 78 -7.81 17.91 -4.32
N LYS A 79 -8.60 17.88 -5.40
CA LYS A 79 -9.45 19.01 -5.83
C LYS A 79 -10.64 19.23 -4.90
N THR A 80 -11.25 18.16 -4.41
CA THR A 80 -12.44 18.24 -3.54
C THR A 80 -12.10 18.80 -2.16
N TYR A 81 -10.91 18.47 -1.64
CA TYR A 81 -10.51 18.84 -0.28
C TYR A 81 -9.24 19.72 -0.23
N PRO A 82 -9.25 20.92 -0.79
CA PRO A 82 -8.04 21.75 -0.95
C PRO A 82 -7.43 22.26 0.35
N ASN A 83 -8.16 22.16 1.46
CA ASN A 83 -7.71 22.65 2.78
C ASN A 83 -7.37 21.53 3.77
N ALA A 84 -7.69 20.28 3.46
CA ALA A 84 -7.41 19.15 4.33
C ALA A 84 -5.90 18.86 4.43
N ARG A 85 -5.46 18.30 5.56
CA ARG A 85 -4.18 17.61 5.65
C ARG A 85 -4.33 16.22 5.05
N ILE A 86 -3.55 15.89 4.01
CA ILE A 86 -3.73 14.64 3.24
C ILE A 86 -2.47 13.79 3.27
N ILE A 87 -2.61 12.51 3.63
CA ILE A 87 -1.60 11.48 3.38
C ILE A 87 -2.05 10.63 2.19
N LEU A 88 -1.21 10.53 1.16
CA LEU A 88 -1.40 9.68 -0.01
C LEU A 88 -0.55 8.41 0.13
N ALA A 89 -1.17 7.24 -0.07
CA ALA A 89 -0.46 5.97 -0.12
C ALA A 89 0.29 5.80 -1.44
N ALA A 90 1.61 6.07 -1.42
CA ALA A 90 2.55 5.72 -2.47
C ALA A 90 3.12 4.30 -2.25
N SER A 91 4.12 3.90 -3.01
CA SER A 91 4.68 2.54 -2.97
C SER A 91 6.15 2.52 -3.37
N SER A 92 6.92 1.60 -2.81
CA SER A 92 8.28 1.29 -3.30
C SER A 92 8.33 0.85 -4.77
N SER A 93 7.20 0.41 -5.34
CA SER A 93 7.10 0.07 -6.77
C SER A 93 7.32 1.26 -7.71
N SER A 94 7.27 2.50 -7.21
CA SER A 94 7.59 3.70 -7.97
C SER A 94 9.10 3.98 -8.04
N ASN A 95 9.93 3.35 -7.21
CA ASN A 95 11.39 3.52 -7.25
C ASN A 95 12.00 2.94 -8.55
N GLU A 96 11.39 1.86 -9.04
CA GLU A 96 11.78 1.21 -10.28
C GLU A 96 10.50 0.86 -11.05
N ILE A 97 10.11 1.73 -12.01
CA ILE A 97 8.83 1.61 -12.72
C ILE A 97 8.90 0.45 -13.70
N LYS A 98 8.37 -0.70 -13.31
CA LYS A 98 8.27 -1.93 -14.13
C LYS A 98 6.84 -2.39 -14.38
N SER A 99 5.85 -1.59 -13.93
CA SER A 99 4.44 -1.95 -14.03
C SER A 99 3.54 -0.72 -14.13
N VAL A 100 2.33 -0.91 -14.65
CA VAL A 100 1.27 0.12 -14.63
C VAL A 100 1.01 0.59 -13.20
N TYR A 101 0.97 -0.34 -12.25
CA TYR A 101 0.83 0.02 -10.83
C TYR A 101 1.97 0.94 -10.35
N GLY A 102 3.24 0.60 -10.63
CA GLY A 102 4.39 1.42 -10.29
C GLY A 102 4.31 2.82 -10.90
N LEU A 103 3.89 2.91 -12.17
CA LEU A 103 3.67 4.18 -12.86
C LEU A 103 2.58 5.02 -12.15
N THR A 104 1.44 4.42 -11.79
CA THR A 104 0.38 5.14 -11.07
C THR A 104 0.83 5.61 -9.69
N LYS A 105 1.71 4.86 -9.01
CA LYS A 105 2.25 5.29 -7.71
C LYS A 105 3.29 6.40 -7.83
N ALA A 106 4.09 6.42 -8.89
CA ALA A 106 4.94 7.56 -9.22
C ALA A 106 4.10 8.82 -9.53
N PHE A 107 2.95 8.66 -10.22
CA PHE A 107 1.99 9.74 -10.41
C PHE A 107 1.49 10.29 -9.06
N VAL A 108 1.08 9.43 -8.12
CA VAL A 108 0.59 9.83 -6.79
C VAL A 108 1.64 10.65 -6.03
N GLU A 109 2.91 10.29 -6.10
CA GLU A 109 4.02 11.04 -5.50
C GLU A 109 4.13 12.44 -6.09
N ASN A 110 4.12 12.55 -7.42
CA ASN A 110 4.18 13.86 -8.08
C ASN A 110 2.91 14.70 -7.82
N ALA A 111 1.74 14.08 -7.77
CA ALA A 111 0.48 14.75 -7.45
C ALA A 111 0.46 15.36 -6.04
N SER A 112 1.22 14.81 -5.08
CA SER A 112 1.32 15.38 -3.74
C SER A 112 1.83 16.84 -3.75
N GLN A 113 2.63 17.23 -4.75
CA GLN A 113 3.17 18.58 -4.92
C GLN A 113 2.11 19.59 -5.38
N LEU A 114 0.99 19.12 -5.92
CA LEU A 114 -0.12 19.97 -6.37
C LEU A 114 -1.00 20.47 -5.21
N HIS A 115 -0.77 19.96 -4.00
CA HIS A 115 -1.57 20.28 -2.82
C HIS A 115 -0.70 20.77 -1.66
N LYS A 116 -0.98 21.99 -1.17
CA LYS A 116 -0.17 22.69 -0.15
C LYS A 116 0.02 21.93 1.17
N ASN A 117 -0.85 20.97 1.46
CA ASN A 117 -0.91 20.27 2.76
C ASN A 117 -0.92 18.74 2.60
N CYS A 118 -0.14 18.24 1.65
CA CYS A 118 -0.11 16.84 1.28
C CYS A 118 1.27 16.19 1.54
N LEU A 119 1.25 14.93 1.92
CA LEU A 119 2.42 14.07 2.05
C LEU A 119 2.14 12.74 1.34
N ALA A 120 2.95 12.37 0.36
CA ALA A 120 2.96 11.02 -0.20
C ALA A 120 3.89 10.13 0.64
N VAL A 121 3.40 8.98 1.08
CA VAL A 121 4.16 8.03 1.91
C VAL A 121 4.36 6.73 1.14
N LYS A 122 5.62 6.41 0.82
CA LYS A 122 6.01 5.17 0.17
C LYS A 122 5.99 4.01 1.16
N PHE A 123 5.14 3.03 0.91
CA PHE A 123 5.09 1.79 1.70
C PHE A 123 5.98 0.71 1.09
N TYR A 124 6.57 -0.09 1.98
CA TYR A 124 7.42 -1.23 1.66
C TYR A 124 6.76 -2.51 2.20
N ASN A 125 6.63 -3.53 1.40
CA ASN A 125 6.10 -4.89 1.66
C ASN A 125 5.38 -5.07 3.01
N VAL A 126 4.28 -4.32 3.19
CA VAL A 126 3.52 -4.31 4.45
C VAL A 126 2.90 -5.69 4.68
N PHE A 127 2.97 -6.19 5.92
CA PHE A 127 2.38 -7.45 6.34
C PHE A 127 1.68 -7.31 7.69
N GLY A 128 0.76 -8.22 8.00
CA GLY A 128 0.10 -8.31 9.31
C GLY A 128 -1.38 -8.63 9.24
N GLU A 129 -2.10 -8.30 10.32
CA GLU A 129 -3.50 -8.62 10.51
C GLU A 129 -4.39 -7.99 9.43
N HIS A 130 -5.43 -8.71 9.04
CA HIS A 130 -6.38 -8.35 7.97
C HIS A 130 -5.81 -8.39 6.54
N GLN A 131 -4.56 -8.85 6.35
CA GLN A 131 -4.02 -9.04 5.01
C GLN A 131 -4.62 -10.29 4.36
N LYS A 132 -5.23 -10.12 3.20
CA LYS A 132 -5.89 -11.22 2.48
C LYS A 132 -4.90 -12.01 1.60
N LEU A 133 -5.18 -13.30 1.45
CA LEU A 133 -4.39 -14.20 0.59
C LEU A 133 -4.48 -13.80 -0.89
N GLU A 134 -5.66 -13.40 -1.34
CA GLU A 134 -5.95 -13.03 -2.74
C GLU A 134 -5.20 -11.77 -3.21
N GLY A 135 -4.68 -10.97 -2.30
CA GLY A 135 -3.88 -9.78 -2.60
C GLY A 135 -2.50 -10.06 -3.21
N GLY A 136 -2.10 -11.33 -3.35
CA GLY A 136 -0.86 -11.73 -3.99
C GLY A 136 0.41 -11.50 -3.16
N ALA A 137 0.30 -10.94 -1.95
CA ALA A 137 1.44 -10.66 -1.07
C ALA A 137 2.11 -11.96 -0.57
N VAL A 138 3.44 -11.90 -0.41
CA VAL A 138 4.22 -13.10 -0.09
C VAL A 138 3.94 -13.63 1.32
N THR A 139 3.81 -12.78 2.33
CA THR A 139 3.63 -13.22 3.73
C THR A 139 2.37 -14.07 3.94
N PRO A 140 1.16 -13.64 3.52
CA PRO A 140 -0.02 -14.50 3.66
C PRO A 140 0.10 -15.80 2.87
N LYS A 141 0.76 -15.80 1.69
CA LYS A 141 1.02 -17.04 0.93
C LYS A 141 1.92 -17.99 1.71
N LEU A 142 3.00 -17.51 2.31
CA LEU A 142 3.89 -18.34 3.13
C LEU A 142 3.13 -18.96 4.30
N ILE A 143 2.33 -18.19 5.02
CA ILE A 143 1.52 -18.67 6.14
C ILE A 143 0.49 -19.71 5.66
N TRP A 144 -0.20 -19.45 4.55
CA TRP A 144 -1.15 -20.38 3.97
C TRP A 144 -0.51 -21.74 3.63
N HIS A 145 0.61 -21.74 2.89
CA HIS A 145 1.32 -22.96 2.52
C HIS A 145 1.83 -23.71 3.75
N MET A 146 2.29 -23.02 4.79
CA MET A 146 2.71 -23.61 6.06
C MET A 146 1.54 -24.31 6.77
N LEU A 147 0.39 -23.66 6.87
CA LEU A 147 -0.80 -24.20 7.56
C LEU A 147 -1.45 -25.36 6.79
N THR A 148 -1.52 -25.27 5.47
CA THR A 148 -2.14 -26.30 4.61
C THR A 148 -1.18 -27.42 4.22
N LYS A 149 0.11 -27.28 4.55
CA LYS A 149 1.17 -28.24 4.16
C LYS A 149 1.28 -28.45 2.65
N THR A 150 0.80 -27.47 1.85
CA THR A 150 0.93 -27.51 0.39
C THR A 150 2.33 -27.05 -0.03
N PRO A 151 2.85 -27.49 -1.22
CA PRO A 151 4.14 -27.03 -1.71
C PRO A 151 4.19 -25.52 -1.86
N LEU A 152 5.25 -24.90 -1.36
CA LEU A 152 5.47 -23.46 -1.52
C LEU A 152 5.97 -23.16 -2.93
N GLU A 153 5.34 -22.18 -3.59
CA GLU A 153 5.78 -21.69 -4.89
C GLU A 153 6.25 -20.23 -4.76
N ILE A 154 7.42 -19.92 -5.30
CA ILE A 154 7.97 -18.56 -5.38
C ILE A 154 8.41 -18.24 -6.79
N ASN A 155 8.40 -16.97 -7.18
CA ASN A 155 9.01 -16.50 -8.41
C ASN A 155 10.53 -16.34 -8.20
N GLY A 156 11.31 -16.76 -9.16
CA GLY A 156 12.77 -16.75 -9.06
C GLY A 156 13.33 -17.78 -8.09
N ASP A 157 14.56 -17.58 -7.67
CA ASP A 157 15.32 -18.48 -6.80
C ASP A 157 15.27 -18.11 -5.29
N GLY A 158 14.54 -17.05 -4.96
CA GLY A 158 14.41 -16.56 -3.58
C GLY A 158 15.56 -15.67 -3.11
N THR A 159 16.44 -15.22 -4.00
CA THR A 159 17.54 -14.27 -3.69
C THR A 159 17.07 -12.81 -3.64
N GLN A 160 15.87 -12.52 -4.12
CA GLN A 160 15.28 -11.17 -4.05
C GLN A 160 15.17 -10.69 -2.60
N ALA A 161 15.54 -9.44 -2.36
CA ALA A 161 15.50 -8.81 -1.04
C ALA A 161 14.32 -7.85 -0.90
N ARG A 162 13.69 -7.80 0.27
CA ARG A 162 12.56 -6.95 0.59
C ARG A 162 12.68 -6.35 1.99
N ASP A 163 12.30 -5.09 2.11
CA ASP A 163 11.97 -4.47 3.39
C ASP A 163 10.54 -4.88 3.77
N PHE A 164 10.37 -5.60 4.86
CA PHE A 164 9.08 -6.04 5.37
C PHE A 164 8.65 -5.18 6.56
N THR A 165 7.56 -4.47 6.41
CA THR A 165 7.04 -3.53 7.42
C THR A 165 5.78 -4.10 8.08
N TYR A 166 5.77 -4.20 9.41
CA TYR A 166 4.59 -4.63 10.14
C TYR A 166 3.50 -3.55 10.13
N VAL A 167 2.25 -3.95 9.82
CA VAL A 167 1.13 -3.03 9.64
C VAL A 167 0.82 -2.22 10.90
N GLY A 168 0.99 -2.82 12.08
CA GLY A 168 0.76 -2.12 13.35
C GLY A 168 1.72 -0.94 13.56
N ASP A 169 2.97 -1.07 13.13
CA ASP A 169 3.94 0.02 13.19
C ASP A 169 3.71 1.04 12.07
N LEU A 170 3.34 0.55 10.86
CA LEU A 170 2.95 1.42 9.76
C LEU A 170 1.84 2.41 10.18
N VAL A 171 0.73 1.92 10.74
CA VAL A 171 -0.41 2.79 11.07
C VAL A 171 -0.12 3.75 12.22
N LYS A 172 0.73 3.36 13.19
CA LYS A 172 1.21 4.27 14.24
C LYS A 172 2.04 5.41 13.64
N ASN A 173 2.95 5.09 12.74
CA ASN A 173 3.78 6.08 12.07
C ASN A 173 2.96 6.96 11.10
N LEU A 174 1.95 6.41 10.42
CA LEU A 174 1.01 7.22 9.62
C LEU A 174 0.28 8.25 10.48
N LYS A 175 -0.10 7.90 11.71
CA LYS A 175 -0.70 8.85 12.67
C LYS A 175 0.29 9.97 13.03
N LEU A 176 1.54 9.65 13.34
CA LEU A 176 2.58 10.65 13.63
C LEU A 176 2.83 11.58 12.43
N LEU A 177 2.92 11.02 11.20
CA LEU A 177 3.08 11.79 9.97
C LEU A 177 1.87 12.69 9.68
N MET A 178 0.65 12.24 10.00
CA MET A 178 -0.56 13.05 9.87
C MET A 178 -0.53 14.28 10.80
N GLU A 179 0.05 14.14 11.97
CA GLU A 179 0.20 15.21 12.97
C GLU A 179 1.41 16.13 12.72
N SER A 180 2.34 15.72 11.85
CA SER A 180 3.54 16.49 11.48
C SER A 180 3.27 17.52 10.40
N ASP A 181 4.21 18.46 10.25
CA ASP A 181 4.22 19.45 9.16
C ASP A 181 4.94 18.96 7.90
N GLN A 182 5.36 17.70 7.84
CA GLN A 182 6.13 17.16 6.72
C GLN A 182 5.29 17.17 5.42
N ARG A 183 5.93 17.49 4.30
CA ARG A 183 5.34 17.63 2.96
C ARG A 183 6.16 16.86 1.93
N GLY A 184 5.61 16.75 0.72
CA GLY A 184 6.28 16.09 -0.40
C GLY A 184 6.22 14.59 -0.34
N VAL A 185 7.36 13.91 -0.36
CA VAL A 185 7.45 12.43 -0.36
C VAL A 185 8.32 11.97 0.79
N THR A 186 7.86 10.95 1.50
CA THR A 186 8.64 10.26 2.54
C THR A 186 8.52 8.75 2.40
N HIS A 187 9.39 8.03 3.06
CA HIS A 187 9.45 6.58 3.04
C HIS A 187 9.03 6.03 4.40
N LEU A 188 8.29 4.92 4.40
CA LEU A 188 7.87 4.25 5.62
C LEU A 188 8.05 2.74 5.45
N GLY A 189 9.24 2.29 5.77
CA GLY A 189 9.71 0.91 5.80
C GLY A 189 10.27 0.56 7.17
N TYR A 190 10.74 -0.67 7.33
CA TYR A 190 11.46 -1.12 8.52
C TYR A 190 12.89 -0.54 8.55
N GLY A 191 13.47 -0.21 7.39
CA GLY A 191 14.82 0.33 7.25
C GLY A 191 15.92 -0.71 7.05
N ASP A 192 15.54 -1.97 6.83
CA ASP A 192 16.46 -3.06 6.48
C ASP A 192 15.79 -4.07 5.57
N THR A 193 16.57 -4.79 4.78
CA THR A 193 16.07 -5.79 3.85
C THR A 193 16.45 -7.20 4.28
N ILE A 194 15.54 -8.12 4.06
CA ILE A 194 15.79 -9.55 4.20
C ILE A 194 15.65 -10.25 2.85
N ILE A 195 16.58 -11.16 2.54
CA ILE A 195 16.49 -12.06 1.38
C ILE A 195 15.30 -12.99 1.59
N LEU A 196 14.48 -13.21 0.54
CA LEU A 196 13.27 -14.01 0.63
C LEU A 196 13.50 -15.41 1.18
N ASN A 197 14.58 -16.10 0.79
CA ASN A 197 14.93 -17.41 1.34
C ASN A 197 15.18 -17.35 2.87
N ASN A 198 15.76 -16.26 3.38
CA ASN A 198 15.96 -16.09 4.82
C ASN A 198 14.64 -15.77 5.53
N TYR A 199 13.78 -14.98 4.91
CA TYR A 199 12.43 -14.69 5.42
C TYR A 199 11.57 -15.96 5.50
N ILE A 200 11.64 -16.83 4.47
CA ILE A 200 10.99 -18.15 4.49
C ILE A 200 11.51 -19.01 5.65
N LYS A 201 12.83 -19.10 5.81
CA LYS A 201 13.43 -19.85 6.94
C LYS A 201 12.99 -19.31 8.30
N LEU A 202 12.85 -18.00 8.43
CA LEU A 202 12.39 -17.36 9.67
C LEU A 202 10.95 -17.79 10.01
N ILE A 203 10.05 -17.80 9.02
CA ILE A 203 8.64 -18.18 9.21
C ILE A 203 8.48 -19.69 9.48
N TYR A 204 9.22 -20.54 8.77
CA TYR A 204 9.07 -21.99 8.83
C TYR A 204 9.97 -22.66 9.87
N GLY A 205 10.93 -21.93 10.45
CA GLY A 205 12.00 -22.49 11.28
C GLY A 205 13.07 -23.25 10.49
N LYS A 206 12.82 -23.58 9.23
CA LYS A 206 13.75 -24.25 8.29
C LYS A 206 13.30 -23.95 6.86
N MET A 207 14.15 -24.26 5.87
CA MET A 207 13.74 -24.14 4.46
C MET A 207 12.78 -25.28 4.08
N PRO A 208 11.53 -24.98 3.67
CA PRO A 208 10.59 -25.99 3.17
C PRO A 208 11.00 -26.44 1.75
N LYS A 209 10.30 -27.45 1.22
CA LYS A 209 10.39 -27.76 -0.22
C LYS A 209 9.73 -26.64 -1.01
N VAL A 210 10.50 -26.03 -1.91
CA VAL A 210 10.08 -24.88 -2.72
C VAL A 210 10.07 -25.29 -4.18
N LYS A 211 9.04 -24.85 -4.91
CA LYS A 211 8.98 -24.86 -6.37
C LYS A 211 9.25 -23.46 -6.89
N ASN A 212 10.28 -23.30 -7.69
CA ASN A 212 10.66 -22.02 -8.26
C ASN A 212 9.95 -21.82 -9.60
N ASN A 213 9.22 -20.73 -9.73
CA ASN A 213 8.59 -20.28 -10.97
C ASN A 213 9.51 -19.25 -11.67
N PRO A 214 9.37 -19.03 -13.00
CA PRO A 214 10.10 -17.96 -13.67
C PRO A 214 9.85 -16.58 -13.02
N ILE A 215 10.89 -15.74 -13.03
CA ILE A 215 10.78 -14.33 -12.64
C ILE A 215 9.83 -13.64 -13.62
N GLN A 216 8.89 -12.84 -13.09
CA GLN A 216 7.97 -12.05 -13.90
C GLN A 216 8.63 -10.73 -14.33
N LEU A 217 8.19 -10.18 -15.46
CA LEU A 217 8.73 -8.93 -16.03
C LEU A 217 8.65 -7.74 -15.05
N PHE A 218 7.65 -7.73 -14.17
CA PHE A 218 7.41 -6.69 -13.19
C PHE A 218 8.02 -6.99 -11.80
N ASP A 219 8.76 -8.10 -11.63
CA ASP A 219 9.42 -8.40 -10.37
C ASP A 219 10.60 -7.46 -10.12
N ILE A 220 10.59 -6.80 -8.97
CA ILE A 220 11.69 -5.97 -8.48
C ILE A 220 12.64 -6.87 -7.68
N LEU A 221 13.93 -6.84 -7.97
CA LEU A 221 14.90 -7.71 -7.30
C LEU A 221 15.24 -7.22 -5.88
N ARG A 222 15.31 -5.91 -5.66
CA ARG A 222 15.55 -5.32 -4.35
C ARG A 222 14.59 -4.16 -4.09
N SER A 223 13.91 -4.18 -2.94
CA SER A 223 13.05 -3.09 -2.47
C SER A 223 13.46 -2.77 -1.03
N GLU A 224 14.09 -1.62 -0.86
CA GLU A 224 14.68 -1.13 0.39
C GLU A 224 14.20 0.28 0.64
N SER A 225 13.87 0.60 1.89
CA SER A 225 13.66 1.99 2.33
C SER A 225 15.01 2.65 2.60
N PRO A 226 15.16 3.95 2.31
CA PRO A 226 16.36 4.71 2.64
C PRO A 226 16.59 4.79 4.14
#